data_610b3e4f5feda4daf7f006584003b7a8
#
_entry.id   610b3e4f5feda4daf7f006584003b7a8
#
_cell.length_a   1.000
_cell.length_b   1.000
_cell.length_c   1.000
_cell.angle_alpha   90.00
_cell.angle_beta   90.00
_cell.angle_gamma   90.00
#
_symmetry.space_group_name_H-M   'P 1'
#
loop_
_entity.id
_entity.type
_entity.pdbx_description
1 polymer ?
#
loop_
_entity_poly.entity_id
_entity_poly.type
_entity_poly.pdbx_seq_one_letter_code
_entity_poly.pdbx_strand_id
1 'polypeptide(L)'
;MPPRFKELYKPRPTNSDVRHRRLLHESQLRQLQREQLFMGKRLRLRTPQESETESEYEFTPSTISALVAGLQSTERDERVAALANLSTRLEQPSHELRAYVESGSCMDVISKVLAASDAEATLQALWCLTNIAGGEPRMAERALEAAPAVVSLAESQSVDLQNQAIWALGNMAAEGECARNQLYANGAVDAIVNVVKSTQDSGVLQTACFALSNLARKPSS
;
A
#
# COMPACT_ATOMS: atom_id res chain seq x y z
N MET A 1 6.95 -17.50 -61.09
CA MET A 1 7.42 -18.40 -60.01
C MET A 1 6.67 -18.05 -58.75
N PRO A 2 5.98 -18.99 -58.09
CA PRO A 2 5.31 -18.69 -56.82
C PRO A 2 6.35 -18.49 -55.70
N PRO A 3 6.07 -17.61 -54.72
CA PRO A 3 7.00 -17.32 -53.61
C PRO A 3 7.25 -18.59 -52.79
N ARG A 4 8.51 -18.79 -52.41
CA ARG A 4 8.96 -19.96 -51.64
C ARG A 4 8.32 -19.99 -50.25
N PHE A 5 7.57 -21.04 -49.97
CA PHE A 5 6.92 -21.36 -48.69
C PHE A 5 7.86 -21.35 -47.45
N LYS A 6 9.15 -21.11 -47.59
CA LYS A 6 10.14 -21.09 -46.51
C LYS A 6 10.09 -19.84 -45.64
N GLU A 7 9.48 -18.76 -46.09
CA GLU A 7 9.39 -17.51 -45.29
C GLU A 7 8.23 -17.45 -44.30
N LEU A 8 7.31 -18.42 -44.35
CA LEU A 8 6.15 -18.51 -43.45
C LEU A 8 6.39 -19.36 -42.18
N TYR A 9 7.55 -20.02 -42.09
CA TYR A 9 7.82 -20.88 -40.93
C TYR A 9 8.48 -20.07 -39.82
N LYS A 10 7.68 -19.62 -38.84
CA LYS A 10 8.26 -19.07 -37.57
C LYS A 10 9.12 -20.15 -36.92
N PRO A 11 10.36 -19.88 -36.58
CA PRO A 11 11.22 -20.86 -35.92
C PRO A 11 10.52 -21.40 -34.66
N ARG A 12 10.61 -22.71 -34.44
CA ARG A 12 10.05 -23.33 -33.23
C ARG A 12 10.70 -22.67 -32.00
N PRO A 13 9.91 -22.24 -31.01
CA PRO A 13 10.46 -21.64 -29.82
C PRO A 13 11.41 -22.61 -29.12
N THR A 14 12.56 -22.15 -28.70
CA THR A 14 13.51 -22.94 -27.93
C THR A 14 12.95 -23.29 -26.56
N ASN A 15 13.48 -24.33 -25.91
CA ASN A 15 13.10 -24.66 -24.51
C ASN A 15 13.35 -23.47 -23.56
N SER A 16 14.33 -22.63 -23.86
CA SER A 16 14.60 -21.37 -23.15
C SER A 16 13.47 -20.37 -23.32
N ASP A 17 12.99 -20.17 -24.56
CA ASP A 17 11.87 -19.24 -24.83
C ASP A 17 10.57 -19.69 -24.17
N VAL A 18 10.32 -21.00 -24.14
CA VAL A 18 9.14 -21.58 -23.49
C VAL A 18 9.21 -21.39 -21.98
N ARG A 19 10.38 -21.61 -21.37
CA ARG A 19 10.60 -21.36 -19.93
C ARG A 19 10.43 -19.89 -19.57
N HIS A 20 11.00 -19.00 -20.38
CA HIS A 20 10.89 -17.56 -20.16
C HIS A 20 9.44 -17.07 -20.25
N ARG A 21 8.68 -17.53 -21.26
CA ARG A 21 7.25 -17.22 -21.40
C ARG A 21 6.42 -17.74 -20.22
N ARG A 22 6.71 -18.95 -19.73
CA ARG A 22 6.03 -19.52 -18.55
C ARG A 22 6.30 -18.68 -17.31
N LEU A 23 7.54 -18.27 -17.06
CA LEU A 23 7.93 -17.43 -15.94
C LEU A 23 7.24 -16.05 -15.99
N LEU A 24 7.17 -15.44 -17.18
CA LEU A 24 6.44 -14.18 -17.38
C LEU A 24 4.95 -14.34 -17.11
N HIS A 25 4.33 -15.40 -17.65
CA HIS A 25 2.91 -15.67 -17.46
C HIS A 25 2.58 -15.98 -16.00
N GLU A 26 3.40 -16.77 -15.30
CA GLU A 26 3.24 -17.03 -13.87
C GLU A 26 3.42 -15.74 -13.03
N SER A 27 4.33 -14.85 -13.42
CA SER A 27 4.52 -13.55 -12.78
C SER A 27 3.29 -12.66 -12.94
N GLN A 28 2.72 -12.60 -14.16
CA GLN A 28 1.49 -11.85 -14.45
C GLN A 28 0.29 -12.41 -13.69
N LEU A 29 0.12 -13.74 -13.65
CA LEU A 29 -0.95 -14.38 -12.88
C LEU A 29 -0.83 -14.10 -11.37
N ARG A 30 0.38 -14.14 -10.81
CA ARG A 30 0.62 -13.79 -9.40
C ARG A 30 0.35 -12.30 -9.13
N GLN A 31 0.60 -11.43 -10.09
CA GLN A 31 0.28 -10.01 -9.98
C GLN A 31 -1.23 -9.79 -10.02
N LEU A 32 -1.96 -10.39 -10.96
CA LEU A 32 -3.42 -10.34 -11.05
C LEU A 32 -4.10 -10.92 -9.81
N GLN A 33 -3.62 -12.06 -9.30
CA GLN A 33 -4.14 -12.64 -8.07
C GLN A 33 -3.88 -11.74 -6.85
N ARG A 34 -2.74 -11.05 -6.79
CA ARG A 34 -2.46 -10.05 -5.75
C ARG A 34 -3.40 -8.87 -5.85
N GLU A 35 -3.61 -8.32 -7.04
CA GLU A 35 -4.55 -7.22 -7.27
C GLU A 35 -5.98 -7.61 -6.88
N GLN A 36 -6.42 -8.83 -7.21
CA GLN A 36 -7.73 -9.35 -6.79
C GLN A 36 -7.84 -9.53 -5.26
N LEU A 37 -6.77 -9.99 -4.58
CA LEU A 37 -6.72 -10.08 -3.12
C LEU A 37 -6.76 -8.69 -2.46
N PHE A 38 -6.09 -7.70 -3.05
CA PHE A 38 -6.15 -6.31 -2.60
C PHE A 38 -7.55 -5.71 -2.76
N MET A 39 -8.16 -5.89 -3.93
CA MET A 39 -9.52 -5.44 -4.19
C MET A 39 -10.54 -6.14 -3.27
N GLY A 40 -10.40 -7.44 -3.07
CA GLY A 40 -11.27 -8.21 -2.17
C GLY A 40 -11.16 -7.80 -0.71
N LYS A 41 -9.98 -7.41 -0.21
CA LYS A 41 -9.81 -6.89 1.16
C LYS A 41 -10.31 -5.45 1.31
N ARG A 42 -10.12 -4.59 0.32
CA ARG A 42 -10.71 -3.23 0.32
C ARG A 42 -12.23 -3.27 0.34
N LEU A 43 -12.85 -4.17 -0.43
CA LEU A 43 -14.31 -4.37 -0.45
C LEU A 43 -14.86 -5.01 0.83
N ARG A 44 -14.10 -5.86 1.53
CA ARG A 44 -14.55 -6.50 2.78
C ARG A 44 -14.54 -5.58 4.00
N LEU A 45 -13.79 -4.49 3.95
CA LEU A 45 -13.71 -3.50 5.04
C LEU A 45 -14.66 -2.31 4.82
N ARG A 46 -15.20 -2.16 3.61
CA ARG A 46 -16.34 -1.28 3.36
C ARG A 46 -17.61 -1.94 3.89
N THR A 47 -18.12 -1.45 5.01
CA THR A 47 -19.48 -1.81 5.42
C THR A 47 -20.46 -1.28 4.39
N PRO A 48 -21.52 -2.03 4.00
CA PRO A 48 -22.50 -1.61 2.98
C PRO A 48 -23.24 -0.31 3.28
N GLN A 49 -23.07 0.26 4.47
CA GLN A 49 -23.78 1.43 4.96
C GLN A 49 -23.13 2.77 4.56
N GLU A 50 -21.90 2.75 3.99
CA GLU A 50 -21.19 3.97 3.60
C GLU A 50 -21.23 4.26 2.08
N SER A 51 -21.97 3.45 1.30
CA SER A 51 -22.01 3.55 -0.16
C SER A 51 -23.07 4.51 -0.73
N GLU A 52 -23.85 5.22 0.10
CA GLU A 52 -24.97 6.04 -0.39
C GLU A 52 -24.70 7.55 -0.46
N THR A 53 -23.45 7.99 -0.28
CA THR A 53 -23.09 9.39 -0.55
C THR A 53 -21.89 9.51 -1.50
N GLU A 54 -22.01 8.92 -2.69
CA GLU A 54 -21.22 9.34 -3.83
C GLU A 54 -21.77 10.67 -4.34
N SER A 55 -21.51 11.78 -3.63
CA SER A 55 -21.55 13.08 -4.26
C SER A 55 -20.22 13.26 -5.00
N GLU A 56 -20.30 13.48 -6.31
CA GLU A 56 -19.23 14.03 -7.15
C GLU A 56 -18.75 15.37 -6.58
N TYR A 57 -17.99 15.35 -5.48
CA TYR A 57 -17.26 16.52 -5.06
C TYR A 57 -15.99 16.60 -5.90
N GLU A 58 -16.02 17.41 -6.95
CA GLU A 58 -14.81 17.88 -7.62
C GLU A 58 -13.80 18.31 -6.55
N PHE A 59 -12.62 17.74 -6.61
CA PHE A 59 -11.55 18.04 -5.67
C PHE A 59 -10.94 19.39 -6.06
N THR A 60 -11.44 20.45 -5.45
CA THR A 60 -10.95 21.82 -5.65
C THR A 60 -9.88 22.18 -4.61
N PRO A 61 -9.04 23.18 -4.86
CA PRO A 61 -8.08 23.67 -3.86
C PRO A 61 -8.71 24.03 -2.51
N SER A 62 -9.97 24.47 -2.50
CA SER A 62 -10.74 24.76 -1.28
C SER A 62 -11.03 23.49 -0.48
N THR A 63 -11.24 22.36 -1.14
CA THR A 63 -11.49 21.06 -0.49
C THR A 63 -10.23 20.55 0.22
N ILE A 64 -9.03 20.74 -0.38
CA ILE A 64 -7.76 20.41 0.30
C ILE A 64 -7.55 21.31 1.52
N SER A 65 -7.82 22.60 1.41
CA SER A 65 -7.69 23.52 2.55
C SER A 65 -8.60 23.10 3.70
N ALA A 66 -9.83 22.70 3.42
CA ALA A 66 -10.76 22.20 4.44
C ALA A 66 -10.27 20.88 5.05
N LEU A 67 -9.75 19.95 4.23
CA LEU A 67 -9.15 18.69 4.70
C LEU A 67 -7.95 18.97 5.63
N VAL A 68 -7.03 19.85 5.22
CA VAL A 68 -5.86 20.21 6.02
C VAL A 68 -6.26 20.87 7.32
N ALA A 69 -7.27 21.74 7.31
CA ALA A 69 -7.81 22.36 8.54
C ALA A 69 -8.37 21.28 9.51
N GLY A 70 -9.14 20.32 8.99
CA GLY A 70 -9.63 19.20 9.79
C GLY A 70 -8.52 18.32 10.36
N LEU A 71 -7.47 18.04 9.58
CA LEU A 71 -6.29 17.27 10.02
C LEU A 71 -5.50 18.00 11.13
N GLN A 72 -5.59 19.33 11.19
CA GLN A 72 -4.93 20.19 12.18
C GLN A 72 -5.86 20.63 13.32
N SER A 73 -7.12 20.19 13.32
CA SER A 73 -8.09 20.56 14.36
C SER A 73 -7.62 20.13 15.75
N THR A 74 -7.96 20.92 16.76
CA THR A 74 -7.78 20.58 18.17
C THR A 74 -8.78 19.51 18.61
N GLU A 75 -9.94 19.42 17.95
CA GLU A 75 -10.96 18.44 18.24
C GLU A 75 -10.58 17.07 17.70
N ARG A 76 -10.61 16.05 18.59
CA ARG A 76 -10.23 14.68 18.26
C ARG A 76 -11.07 14.09 17.11
N ASP A 77 -12.38 14.21 17.24
CA ASP A 77 -13.32 13.58 16.31
C ASP A 77 -13.23 14.20 14.91
N GLU A 78 -12.97 15.51 14.83
CA GLU A 78 -12.69 16.18 13.55
C GLU A 78 -11.42 15.66 12.90
N ARG A 79 -10.34 15.44 13.66
CA ARG A 79 -9.10 14.87 13.13
C ARG A 79 -9.29 13.44 12.61
N VAL A 80 -10.00 12.59 13.37
CA VAL A 80 -10.29 11.22 12.94
C VAL A 80 -11.14 11.21 11.67
N ALA A 81 -12.19 12.04 11.61
CA ALA A 81 -13.02 12.18 10.42
C ALA A 81 -12.22 12.68 9.20
N ALA A 82 -11.33 13.65 9.40
CA ALA A 82 -10.46 14.16 8.34
C ALA A 82 -9.47 13.10 7.85
N LEU A 83 -8.89 12.28 8.74
CA LEU A 83 -8.02 11.15 8.36
C LEU A 83 -8.79 10.08 7.59
N ALA A 84 -10.01 9.74 8.00
CA ALA A 84 -10.87 8.80 7.30
C ALA A 84 -11.22 9.32 5.89
N ASN A 85 -11.55 10.61 5.78
CA ASN A 85 -11.79 11.25 4.49
C ASN A 85 -10.52 11.23 3.61
N LEU A 86 -9.35 11.55 4.18
CA LEU A 86 -8.08 11.47 3.47
C LEU A 86 -7.80 10.06 2.96
N SER A 87 -7.97 9.03 3.80
CA SER A 87 -7.72 7.64 3.40
C SER A 87 -8.59 7.20 2.22
N THR A 88 -9.87 7.56 2.23
CA THR A 88 -10.80 7.27 1.13
C THR A 88 -10.39 7.95 -0.17
N ARG A 89 -10.00 9.24 -0.09
CA ARG A 89 -9.60 10.00 -1.27
C ARG A 89 -8.26 9.55 -1.84
N LEU A 90 -7.38 9.01 -1.02
CA LEU A 90 -6.11 8.42 -1.47
C LEU A 90 -6.28 7.11 -2.25
N GLU A 91 -7.47 6.52 -2.30
CA GLU A 91 -7.74 5.38 -3.18
C GLU A 91 -7.71 5.79 -4.66
N GLN A 92 -8.18 7.01 -4.98
CA GLN A 92 -8.12 7.62 -6.31
C GLN A 92 -7.73 9.10 -6.19
N PRO A 93 -6.45 9.39 -5.97
CA PRO A 93 -6.02 10.74 -5.64
C PRO A 93 -6.12 11.67 -6.85
N SER A 94 -6.69 12.87 -6.63
CA SER A 94 -6.64 13.97 -7.59
C SER A 94 -5.21 14.47 -7.76
N HIS A 95 -4.98 15.28 -8.79
CA HIS A 95 -3.67 15.92 -9.01
C HIS A 95 -3.22 16.75 -7.80
N GLU A 96 -4.13 17.51 -7.20
CA GLU A 96 -3.85 18.38 -6.05
C GLU A 96 -3.52 17.55 -4.80
N LEU A 97 -4.22 16.42 -4.59
CA LEU A 97 -3.94 15.54 -3.46
C LEU A 97 -2.59 14.85 -3.62
N ARG A 98 -2.21 14.45 -4.83
CA ARG A 98 -0.86 13.95 -5.13
C ARG A 98 0.19 14.99 -4.79
N ALA A 99 0.02 16.23 -5.27
CA ALA A 99 0.94 17.32 -4.96
C ALA A 99 1.06 17.58 -3.45
N TYR A 100 -0.04 17.49 -2.70
CA TYR A 100 -0.04 17.60 -1.24
C TYR A 100 0.76 16.49 -0.56
N VAL A 101 0.65 15.25 -1.01
CA VAL A 101 1.45 14.12 -0.50
C VAL A 101 2.92 14.30 -0.91
N GLU A 102 3.21 14.58 -2.16
CA GLU A 102 4.57 14.75 -2.69
C GLU A 102 5.33 15.91 -2.04
N SER A 103 4.64 16.96 -1.61
CA SER A 103 5.25 18.08 -0.87
C SER A 103 5.80 17.68 0.52
N GLY A 104 5.38 16.54 1.06
CA GLY A 104 5.73 16.09 2.41
C GLY A 104 4.78 16.58 3.51
N SER A 105 3.96 17.61 3.25
CA SER A 105 3.07 18.18 4.27
C SER A 105 2.05 17.17 4.82
N CYS A 106 1.62 16.23 3.99
CA CYS A 106 0.77 15.11 4.41
C CYS A 106 1.49 14.21 5.40
N MET A 107 2.76 13.90 5.16
CA MET A 107 3.57 13.03 6.01
C MET A 107 3.88 13.64 7.37
N ASP A 108 4.03 14.96 7.45
CA ASP A 108 4.17 15.69 8.73
C ASP A 108 2.98 15.48 9.65
N VAL A 109 1.76 15.51 9.09
CA VAL A 109 0.53 15.24 9.83
C VAL A 109 0.44 13.78 10.25
N ILE A 110 0.65 12.85 9.32
CA ILE A 110 0.60 11.41 9.58
C ILE A 110 1.62 11.04 10.66
N SER A 111 2.85 11.53 10.59
CA SER A 111 3.89 11.25 11.59
C SER A 111 3.51 11.73 12.99
N LYS A 112 2.88 12.89 13.12
CA LYS A 112 2.36 13.39 14.39
C LYS A 112 1.26 12.48 14.95
N VAL A 113 0.37 11.99 14.11
CA VAL A 113 -0.70 11.07 14.51
C VAL A 113 -0.14 9.74 14.96
N LEU A 114 0.83 9.18 14.24
CA LEU A 114 1.48 7.90 14.62
C LEU A 114 2.24 7.99 15.93
N ALA A 115 2.72 9.18 16.30
CA ALA A 115 3.38 9.44 17.58
C ALA A 115 2.39 9.66 18.75
N ALA A 116 1.11 9.88 18.46
CA ALA A 116 0.07 10.08 19.47
C ALA A 116 -0.49 8.74 19.96
N SER A 117 -0.97 8.71 21.22
CA SER A 117 -1.56 7.49 21.82
C SER A 117 -3.06 7.37 21.53
N ASP A 118 -3.48 7.60 20.27
CA ASP A 118 -4.88 7.48 19.83
C ASP A 118 -4.99 6.34 18.80
N ALA A 119 -5.49 5.19 19.24
CA ALA A 119 -5.54 3.98 18.41
C ALA A 119 -6.42 4.15 17.15
N GLU A 120 -7.53 4.88 17.25
CA GLU A 120 -8.43 5.09 16.11
C GLU A 120 -7.79 6.03 15.06
N ALA A 121 -7.24 7.16 15.50
CA ALA A 121 -6.50 8.05 14.62
C ALA A 121 -5.30 7.35 14.00
N THR A 122 -4.56 6.54 14.76
CA THR A 122 -3.43 5.75 14.29
C THR A 122 -3.87 4.75 13.21
N LEU A 123 -5.01 4.09 13.38
CA LEU A 123 -5.55 3.17 12.38
C LEU A 123 -5.87 3.89 11.07
N GLN A 124 -6.52 5.06 11.13
CA GLN A 124 -6.81 5.87 9.95
C GLN A 124 -5.52 6.37 9.26
N ALA A 125 -4.51 6.77 10.05
CA ALA A 125 -3.22 7.17 9.51
C ALA A 125 -2.51 5.99 8.79
N LEU A 126 -2.59 4.77 9.34
CA LEU A 126 -2.08 3.57 8.67
C LEU A 126 -2.83 3.25 7.38
N TRP A 127 -4.15 3.51 7.31
CA TRP A 127 -4.92 3.42 6.07
C TRP A 127 -4.43 4.42 5.03
N CYS A 128 -4.20 5.67 5.43
CA CYS A 128 -3.60 6.68 4.55
C CYS A 128 -2.25 6.20 4.01
N LEU A 129 -1.36 5.70 4.88
CA LEU A 129 -0.04 5.19 4.48
C LEU A 129 -0.13 4.01 3.52
N THR A 130 -1.06 3.09 3.75
CA THR A 130 -1.30 1.94 2.86
C THR A 130 -1.67 2.41 1.46
N ASN A 131 -2.53 3.43 1.35
CA ASN A 131 -2.97 3.99 0.08
C ASN A 131 -1.87 4.85 -0.58
N ILE A 132 -1.13 5.64 0.19
CA ILE A 132 0.05 6.39 -0.29
C ILE A 132 1.11 5.42 -0.84
N ALA A 133 1.45 4.37 -0.09
CA ALA A 133 2.42 3.36 -0.50
C ALA A 133 1.95 2.50 -1.69
N GLY A 134 0.64 2.36 -1.89
CA GLY A 134 0.05 1.69 -3.04
C GLY A 134 -0.15 2.59 -4.26
N GLY A 135 0.15 3.89 -4.14
CA GLY A 135 0.01 4.89 -5.18
C GLY A 135 1.17 4.96 -6.17
N GLU A 136 1.33 6.12 -6.81
CA GLU A 136 2.42 6.38 -7.74
C GLU A 136 3.79 6.42 -7.02
N PRO A 137 4.92 6.14 -7.73
CA PRO A 137 6.24 6.01 -7.12
C PRO A 137 6.65 7.18 -6.22
N ARG A 138 6.40 8.42 -6.63
CA ARG A 138 6.73 9.61 -5.83
C ARG A 138 5.93 9.70 -4.52
N MET A 139 4.68 9.25 -4.53
CA MET A 139 3.88 9.14 -3.32
C MET A 139 4.39 8.01 -2.42
N ALA A 140 4.68 6.85 -3.01
CA ALA A 140 5.16 5.68 -2.29
C ALA A 140 6.51 5.92 -1.59
N GLU A 141 7.41 6.69 -2.21
CA GLU A 141 8.67 7.15 -1.59
C GLU A 141 8.40 7.94 -0.30
N ARG A 142 7.36 8.78 -0.27
CA ARG A 142 6.99 9.54 0.94
C ARG A 142 6.52 8.64 2.08
N ALA A 143 5.80 7.56 1.78
CA ALA A 143 5.36 6.62 2.81
C ALA A 143 6.54 6.02 3.60
N LEU A 144 7.72 5.87 3.00
CA LEU A 144 8.92 5.34 3.65
C LEU A 144 9.43 6.22 4.80
N GLU A 145 9.09 7.51 4.82
CA GLU A 145 9.44 8.41 5.92
C GLU A 145 8.84 7.94 7.27
N ALA A 146 7.70 7.26 7.21
CA ALA A 146 7.03 6.69 8.39
C ALA A 146 7.47 5.25 8.73
N ALA A 147 8.38 4.65 7.97
CA ALA A 147 8.76 3.24 8.14
C ALA A 147 9.14 2.84 9.57
N PRO A 148 9.94 3.61 10.34
CA PRO A 148 10.28 3.25 11.72
C PRO A 148 9.06 3.13 12.63
N ALA A 149 8.12 4.07 12.53
CA ALA A 149 6.88 4.07 13.32
C ALA A 149 5.97 2.90 12.91
N VAL A 150 5.85 2.64 11.61
CA VAL A 150 5.02 1.54 11.09
C VAL A 150 5.60 0.18 11.49
N VAL A 151 6.93 0.01 11.49
CA VAL A 151 7.57 -1.22 11.98
C VAL A 151 7.25 -1.46 13.47
N SER A 152 7.30 -0.42 14.30
CA SER A 152 6.90 -0.53 15.72
C SER A 152 5.43 -0.92 15.87
N LEU A 153 4.54 -0.37 15.04
CA LEU A 153 3.11 -0.68 15.07
C LEU A 153 2.78 -2.09 14.54
N ALA A 154 3.65 -2.69 13.72
CA ALA A 154 3.51 -4.08 13.31
C ALA A 154 3.57 -5.06 14.49
N GLU A 155 4.20 -4.70 15.59
CA GLU A 155 4.25 -5.49 16.83
C GLU A 155 3.18 -5.06 17.86
N SER A 156 2.18 -4.27 17.45
CA SER A 156 1.09 -3.83 18.31
C SER A 156 0.26 -5.01 18.86
N GLN A 157 -0.28 -4.84 20.08
CA GLN A 157 -1.23 -5.78 20.66
C GLN A 157 -2.64 -5.69 20.03
N SER A 158 -2.95 -4.59 19.35
CA SER A 158 -4.18 -4.45 18.57
C SER A 158 -4.02 -5.16 17.22
N VAL A 159 -4.85 -6.17 16.99
CA VAL A 159 -4.86 -6.95 15.74
C VAL A 159 -5.08 -6.05 14.52
N ASP A 160 -5.94 -5.03 14.64
CA ASP A 160 -6.23 -4.10 13.55
C ASP A 160 -5.02 -3.24 13.21
N LEU A 161 -4.36 -2.65 14.22
CA LEU A 161 -3.15 -1.85 14.02
C LEU A 161 -2.01 -2.71 13.46
N GLN A 162 -1.80 -3.90 14.03
CA GLN A 162 -0.81 -4.87 13.59
C GLN A 162 -1.01 -5.24 12.12
N ASN A 163 -2.22 -5.66 11.75
CA ASN A 163 -2.55 -6.06 10.39
C ASN A 163 -2.37 -4.91 9.39
N GLN A 164 -2.83 -3.71 9.74
CA GLN A 164 -2.75 -2.56 8.87
C GLN A 164 -1.30 -2.06 8.72
N ALA A 165 -0.51 -2.09 9.79
CA ALA A 165 0.91 -1.74 9.73
C ALA A 165 1.68 -2.71 8.82
N ILE A 166 1.47 -4.01 8.96
CA ILE A 166 2.11 -5.02 8.10
C ILE A 166 1.70 -4.85 6.65
N TRP A 167 0.44 -4.49 6.39
CA TRP A 167 -0.01 -4.20 5.03
C TRP A 167 0.71 -3.00 4.41
N ALA A 168 0.81 -1.89 5.16
CA ALA A 168 1.55 -0.71 4.72
C ALA A 168 3.01 -1.06 4.40
N LEU A 169 3.70 -1.82 5.26
CA LEU A 169 5.06 -2.32 5.01
C LEU A 169 5.16 -3.17 3.74
N GLY A 170 4.16 -4.01 3.49
CA GLY A 170 4.09 -4.82 2.28
C GLY A 170 3.97 -3.99 1.00
N ASN A 171 3.17 -2.91 1.01
CA ASN A 171 3.05 -1.99 -0.09
C ASN A 171 4.35 -1.19 -0.30
N MET A 172 4.96 -0.67 0.78
CA MET A 172 6.25 0.01 0.72
C MET A 172 7.33 -0.89 0.11
N ALA A 173 7.39 -2.18 0.50
CA ALA A 173 8.37 -3.14 -0.03
C ALA A 173 8.18 -3.44 -1.52
N ALA A 174 6.96 -3.28 -2.04
CA ALA A 174 6.64 -3.49 -3.44
C ALA A 174 7.26 -2.43 -4.37
N GLU A 175 7.58 -1.24 -3.83
CA GLU A 175 8.06 -0.10 -4.61
C GLU A 175 9.43 -0.34 -5.27
N GLY A 176 10.31 -1.08 -4.62
CA GLY A 176 11.59 -1.39 -5.24
C GLY A 176 12.68 -1.80 -4.25
N GLU A 177 13.89 -1.98 -4.77
CA GLU A 177 15.03 -2.42 -3.98
C GLU A 177 15.44 -1.40 -2.92
N CYS A 178 15.46 -0.11 -3.28
CA CYS A 178 15.80 0.96 -2.34
C CYS A 178 14.86 0.97 -1.13
N ALA A 179 13.55 0.85 -1.38
CA ALA A 179 12.53 0.77 -0.34
C ALA A 179 12.73 -0.47 0.54
N ARG A 180 12.99 -1.65 -0.06
CA ARG A 180 13.26 -2.87 0.70
C ARG A 180 14.49 -2.74 1.59
N ASN A 181 15.57 -2.13 1.09
CA ASN A 181 16.80 -1.92 1.87
C ASN A 181 16.55 -0.99 3.07
N GLN A 182 15.75 0.05 2.91
CA GLN A 182 15.34 0.92 4.02
C GLN A 182 14.49 0.14 5.04
N LEU A 183 13.55 -0.67 4.60
CA LEU A 183 12.72 -1.50 5.48
C LEU A 183 13.56 -2.56 6.23
N TYR A 184 14.56 -3.16 5.59
CA TYR A 184 15.51 -4.06 6.26
C TYR A 184 16.29 -3.33 7.36
N ALA A 185 16.80 -2.14 7.05
CA ALA A 185 17.54 -1.33 8.02
C ALA A 185 16.68 -0.91 9.22
N ASN A 186 15.35 -0.79 9.04
CA ASN A 186 14.40 -0.49 10.10
C ASN A 186 13.87 -1.73 10.84
N GLY A 187 14.33 -2.95 10.51
CA GLY A 187 13.94 -4.18 11.21
C GLY A 187 12.57 -4.74 10.80
N ALA A 188 12.02 -4.34 9.64
CA ALA A 188 10.69 -4.77 9.21
C ALA A 188 10.56 -6.30 9.08
N VAL A 189 11.63 -6.99 8.65
CA VAL A 189 11.61 -8.46 8.53
C VAL A 189 11.48 -9.12 9.89
N ASP A 190 12.27 -8.68 10.86
CA ASP A 190 12.26 -9.25 12.21
C ASP A 190 10.91 -9.04 12.89
N ALA A 191 10.35 -7.83 12.80
CA ALA A 191 9.03 -7.50 13.32
C ALA A 191 7.94 -8.42 12.72
N ILE A 192 7.89 -8.55 11.38
CA ILE A 192 6.89 -9.39 10.71
C ILE A 192 7.09 -10.88 11.06
N VAL A 193 8.32 -11.36 11.13
CA VAL A 193 8.62 -12.75 11.51
C VAL A 193 8.21 -13.03 12.96
N ASN A 194 8.40 -12.08 13.89
CA ASN A 194 7.93 -12.20 15.27
C ASN A 194 6.41 -12.34 15.33
N VAL A 195 5.70 -11.52 14.53
CA VAL A 195 4.24 -11.61 14.40
C VAL A 195 3.80 -12.97 13.86
N VAL A 196 4.44 -13.48 12.81
CA VAL A 196 4.12 -14.81 12.24
C VAL A 196 4.28 -15.92 13.28
N LYS A 197 5.28 -15.82 14.18
CA LYS A 197 5.51 -16.81 15.23
C LYS A 197 4.50 -16.75 16.37
N SER A 198 3.88 -15.59 16.61
CA SER A 198 3.06 -15.36 17.81
C SER A 198 1.56 -15.26 17.51
N THR A 199 1.16 -14.80 16.32
CA THR A 199 -0.25 -14.58 15.99
C THR A 199 -1.00 -15.87 15.70
N GLN A 200 -2.28 -15.92 16.10
CA GLN A 200 -3.24 -16.95 15.72
C GLN A 200 -4.26 -16.43 14.70
N ASP A 201 -4.23 -15.13 14.37
CA ASP A 201 -5.15 -14.51 13.43
C ASP A 201 -4.75 -14.83 11.98
N SER A 202 -5.65 -15.47 11.25
CA SER A 202 -5.42 -15.89 9.86
C SER A 202 -5.31 -14.71 8.89
N GLY A 203 -5.97 -13.59 9.18
CA GLY A 203 -5.89 -12.37 8.40
C GLY A 203 -4.53 -11.71 8.52
N VAL A 204 -4.00 -11.64 9.74
CA VAL A 204 -2.65 -11.15 10.01
C VAL A 204 -1.61 -12.04 9.35
N LEU A 205 -1.73 -13.38 9.45
CA LEU A 205 -0.83 -14.31 8.77
C LEU A 205 -0.83 -14.11 7.25
N GLN A 206 -2.00 -13.93 6.65
CA GLN A 206 -2.11 -13.69 5.20
C GLN A 206 -1.42 -12.38 4.80
N THR A 207 -1.61 -11.32 5.59
CA THR A 207 -0.98 -10.02 5.35
C THR A 207 0.54 -10.10 5.55
N ALA A 208 1.00 -10.83 6.57
CA ALA A 208 2.42 -11.06 6.81
C ALA A 208 3.10 -11.82 5.66
N CYS A 209 2.46 -12.89 5.16
CA CYS A 209 2.96 -13.62 3.99
C CYS A 209 3.06 -12.70 2.75
N PHE A 210 2.07 -11.84 2.53
CA PHE A 210 2.12 -10.84 1.46
C PHE A 210 3.31 -9.89 1.64
N ALA A 211 3.49 -9.29 2.82
CA ALA A 211 4.57 -8.36 3.09
C ALA A 211 5.94 -9.03 2.93
N LEU A 212 6.14 -10.23 3.51
CA LEU A 212 7.38 -11.00 3.37
C LEU A 212 7.66 -11.37 1.91
N SER A 213 6.64 -11.69 1.11
CA SER A 213 6.81 -12.01 -0.31
C SER A 213 7.33 -10.81 -1.11
N ASN A 214 6.91 -9.58 -0.75
CA ASN A 214 7.40 -8.35 -1.37
C ASN A 214 8.83 -8.02 -0.90
N LEU A 215 9.11 -8.17 0.40
CA LEU A 215 10.45 -8.00 0.95
C LEU A 215 11.45 -8.97 0.32
N ALA A 216 11.09 -10.24 0.11
CA ALA A 216 11.97 -11.26 -0.45
C ALA A 216 12.19 -11.17 -1.97
N ARG A 217 11.65 -10.16 -2.66
CA ARG A 217 11.87 -10.00 -4.12
C ARG A 217 13.32 -9.72 -4.42
N LYS A 218 13.85 -10.44 -5.42
CA LYS A 218 15.19 -10.17 -5.95
C LYS A 218 15.19 -8.82 -6.70
N PRO A 219 16.34 -8.13 -6.76
CA PRO A 219 16.53 -7.00 -7.65
C PRO A 219 16.10 -7.37 -9.06
N SER A 220 15.44 -6.43 -9.75
CA SER A 220 15.21 -6.58 -11.20
C SER A 220 16.55 -6.35 -11.88
N SER A 221 17.07 -7.40 -12.50
CA SER A 221 18.27 -7.34 -13.37
C SER A 221 17.97 -6.59 -14.66
#